data_f86fa3d749ba59d6cbf5d7e233ed1eee
#
_entry.id   f86fa3d749ba59d6cbf5d7e233ed1eee
#
_cell.length_a   1.000
_cell.length_b   1.000
_cell.length_c   1.000
_cell.angle_alpha   90.00
_cell.angle_beta   90.00
_cell.angle_gamma   90.00
#
_symmetry.space_group_name_H-M   'P 1'
#
loop_
_entity.id
_entity.type
_entity.pdbx_description
1 polymer ?
#
loop_
_entity_poly.entity_id
_entity_poly.type
_entity_poly.pdbx_seq_one_letter_code
_entity_poly.pdbx_strand_id
1 'polypeptide(L)'
;MRILVLGATGRVGSHIVSLALRDKHIITAVVRNPNKVKVDNENLHIIQGNVLEKQDIENAMKNVDVVISALNTDGTNTLTQSMSLILDAMKKMNVKRIITVGTAGILQSRLTPSILRYQSSESKRKTTFAAQEHHNVYELLKKSETDWTIVCPTYLPDGEYTGTYRIERSLLPKGGVEISVADTAEFTYQQIQCKEYLKSRVGIAY
;
A
#
# COMPACT_ATOMS: atom_id res chain seq x y z
N MET A 1 16.21 -9.20 -1.96
CA MET A 1 15.86 -8.15 -0.98
C MET A 1 15.05 -8.78 0.16
N ARG A 2 15.03 -8.13 1.31
CA ARG A 2 14.18 -8.47 2.46
C ARG A 2 13.01 -7.48 2.52
N ILE A 3 11.80 -7.98 2.32
CA ILE A 3 10.60 -7.16 2.16
C ILE A 3 9.66 -7.42 3.34
N LEU A 4 9.28 -6.37 4.07
CA LEU A 4 8.20 -6.45 5.04
C LEU A 4 6.87 -6.19 4.34
N VAL A 5 5.94 -7.16 4.38
CA VAL A 5 4.59 -7.01 3.81
C VAL A 5 3.57 -6.97 4.94
N LEU A 6 2.89 -5.84 5.09
CA LEU A 6 1.78 -5.64 5.99
C LEU A 6 0.47 -5.76 5.21
N GLY A 7 -0.48 -6.54 5.72
CA GLY A 7 -1.69 -6.88 4.98
C GLY A 7 -1.52 -8.07 4.00
N ALA A 8 -0.53 -8.94 4.24
CA ALA A 8 -0.17 -10.09 3.39
C ALA A 8 -1.32 -11.08 3.14
N THR A 9 -2.33 -11.13 4.01
CA THR A 9 -3.52 -11.99 3.85
C THR A 9 -4.68 -11.32 3.13
N GLY A 10 -4.54 -10.04 2.76
CA GLY A 10 -5.52 -9.28 1.99
C GLY A 10 -5.46 -9.59 0.49
N ARG A 11 -6.47 -9.14 -0.27
CA ARG A 11 -6.56 -9.39 -1.72
C ARG A 11 -5.30 -8.94 -2.47
N VAL A 12 -4.87 -7.70 -2.32
CA VAL A 12 -3.66 -7.17 -2.97
C VAL A 12 -2.40 -7.74 -2.34
N GLY A 13 -2.33 -7.80 -0.99
CA GLY A 13 -1.14 -8.24 -0.28
C GLY A 13 -0.75 -9.68 -0.56
N SER A 14 -1.70 -10.59 -0.73
CA SER A 14 -1.41 -11.99 -1.07
C SER A 14 -0.78 -12.15 -2.46
N HIS A 15 -1.23 -11.37 -3.44
CA HIS A 15 -0.59 -11.32 -4.77
C HIS A 15 0.83 -10.75 -4.69
N ILE A 16 1.05 -9.68 -3.91
CA ILE A 16 2.39 -9.10 -3.70
C ILE A 16 3.34 -10.13 -3.09
N VAL A 17 2.89 -10.89 -2.07
CA VAL A 17 3.69 -11.97 -1.48
C VAL A 17 4.06 -13.01 -2.53
N SER A 18 3.10 -13.46 -3.35
CA SER A 18 3.35 -14.44 -4.40
C SER A 18 4.37 -13.95 -5.44
N LEU A 19 4.26 -12.69 -5.87
CA LEU A 19 5.19 -12.07 -6.81
C LEU A 19 6.61 -12.00 -6.22
N ALA A 20 6.72 -11.54 -4.99
CA ALA A 20 8.01 -11.38 -4.33
C ALA A 20 8.70 -12.73 -4.05
N LEU A 21 7.94 -13.78 -3.72
CA LEU A 21 8.47 -15.14 -3.55
C LEU A 21 8.90 -15.76 -4.89
N ARG A 22 8.13 -15.54 -5.97
CA ARG A 22 8.52 -15.95 -7.33
C ARG A 22 9.90 -15.39 -7.71
N ASP A 23 10.17 -14.14 -7.34
CA ASP A 23 11.43 -13.46 -7.63
C ASP A 23 12.49 -13.69 -6.53
N LYS A 24 12.29 -14.72 -5.67
CA LYS A 24 13.21 -15.20 -4.63
C LYS A 24 13.61 -14.15 -3.60
N HIS A 25 12.70 -13.22 -3.28
CA HIS A 25 12.87 -12.29 -2.17
C HIS A 25 12.53 -12.97 -0.84
N ILE A 26 13.16 -12.51 0.23
CA ILE A 26 12.84 -12.92 1.59
C ILE A 26 11.72 -12.02 2.11
N ILE A 27 10.62 -12.62 2.51
CA ILE A 27 9.42 -11.89 2.94
C ILE A 27 9.23 -12.08 4.45
N THR A 28 9.03 -10.99 5.15
CA THR A 28 8.46 -10.99 6.50
C THR A 28 7.03 -10.49 6.43
N ALA A 29 6.07 -11.22 6.99
CA ALA A 29 4.66 -10.84 7.02
C ALA A 29 4.15 -10.81 8.46
N VAL A 30 3.63 -9.66 8.91
CA VAL A 30 2.90 -9.57 10.19
C VAL A 30 1.43 -9.86 9.93
N VAL A 31 0.89 -10.89 10.59
CA VAL A 31 -0.49 -11.33 10.39
C VAL A 31 -1.16 -11.62 11.74
N ARG A 32 -2.43 -11.22 11.90
CA ARG A 32 -3.21 -11.53 13.10
C ARG A 32 -3.54 -13.02 13.23
N ASN A 33 -3.73 -13.69 12.11
CA ASN A 33 -4.06 -15.12 12.05
C ASN A 33 -3.19 -15.81 10.99
N PRO A 34 -2.13 -16.55 11.39
CA PRO A 34 -1.24 -17.28 10.49
C PRO A 34 -1.96 -18.29 9.58
N ASN A 35 -3.06 -18.89 10.04
CA ASN A 35 -3.82 -19.89 9.25
C ASN A 35 -4.46 -19.30 7.98
N LYS A 36 -4.49 -17.98 7.83
CA LYS A 36 -4.96 -17.31 6.61
C LYS A 36 -3.89 -17.21 5.53
N VAL A 37 -2.64 -17.48 5.85
CA VAL A 37 -1.54 -17.54 4.88
C VAL A 37 -1.59 -18.90 4.20
N LYS A 38 -1.82 -18.91 2.90
CA LYS A 38 -2.01 -20.15 2.11
C LYS A 38 -0.76 -20.61 1.36
N VAL A 39 0.32 -19.86 1.48
CA VAL A 39 1.59 -20.12 0.79
C VAL A 39 2.56 -20.69 1.79
N ASP A 40 3.14 -21.86 1.49
CA ASP A 40 4.27 -22.45 2.20
C ASP A 40 5.53 -22.25 1.33
N ASN A 41 6.50 -21.52 1.86
CA ASN A 41 7.74 -21.20 1.16
C ASN A 41 8.85 -20.87 2.17
N GLU A 42 10.04 -21.39 1.96
CA GLU A 42 11.20 -21.18 2.83
C GLU A 42 11.61 -19.71 3.00
N ASN A 43 11.31 -18.87 2.01
CA ASN A 43 11.60 -17.43 2.03
C ASN A 43 10.45 -16.60 2.63
N LEU A 44 9.39 -17.21 3.18
CA LEU A 44 8.28 -16.54 3.83
C LEU A 44 8.33 -16.72 5.35
N HIS A 45 8.66 -15.67 6.07
CA HIS A 45 8.67 -15.63 7.53
C HIS A 45 7.40 -14.96 8.04
N ILE A 46 6.59 -15.71 8.76
CA ILE A 46 5.32 -15.24 9.32
C ILE A 46 5.54 -14.89 10.79
N ILE A 47 5.20 -13.65 11.15
CA ILE A 47 5.12 -13.17 12.52
C ILE A 47 3.64 -13.04 12.87
N GLN A 48 3.18 -13.83 13.85
CA GLN A 48 1.86 -13.57 14.43
C GLN A 48 1.93 -12.32 15.28
N GLY A 49 1.14 -11.30 14.91
CA GLY A 49 1.16 -10.00 15.57
C GLY A 49 0.09 -9.05 15.07
N ASN A 50 0.11 -7.85 15.64
CA ASN A 50 -0.82 -6.78 15.30
C ASN A 50 -0.05 -5.54 14.85
N VAL A 51 -0.44 -4.96 13.73
CA VAL A 51 0.16 -3.73 13.19
C VAL A 51 -0.02 -2.49 14.11
N LEU A 52 -0.90 -2.58 15.10
CA LEU A 52 -1.10 -1.58 16.14
C LEU A 52 -0.19 -1.77 17.36
N GLU A 53 0.58 -2.86 17.41
CA GLU A 53 1.52 -3.13 18.49
C GLU A 53 2.93 -2.74 18.06
N LYS A 54 3.49 -1.75 18.76
CA LYS A 54 4.83 -1.22 18.47
C LYS A 54 5.90 -2.30 18.42
N GLN A 55 5.88 -3.23 19.39
CA GLN A 55 6.87 -4.29 19.49
C GLN A 55 6.82 -5.25 18.31
N ASP A 56 5.61 -5.55 17.79
CA ASP A 56 5.43 -6.45 16.65
C ASP A 56 6.00 -5.80 15.38
N ILE A 57 5.75 -4.51 15.18
CA ILE A 57 6.31 -3.75 14.05
C ILE A 57 7.83 -3.63 14.15
N GLU A 58 8.38 -3.31 15.34
CA GLU A 58 9.83 -3.24 15.53
C GLU A 58 10.51 -4.58 15.29
N ASN A 59 9.92 -5.68 15.76
CA ASN A 59 10.46 -7.02 15.53
C ASN A 59 10.45 -7.38 14.03
N ALA A 60 9.35 -7.05 13.33
CA ALA A 60 9.21 -7.32 11.91
C ALA A 60 10.12 -6.45 11.02
N MET A 61 10.53 -5.27 11.51
CA MET A 61 11.38 -4.33 10.77
C MET A 61 12.87 -4.72 10.77
N LYS A 62 13.27 -5.72 11.53
CA LYS A 62 14.69 -6.14 11.61
C LYS A 62 15.20 -6.65 10.26
N ASN A 63 16.31 -6.08 9.79
CA ASN A 63 16.96 -6.44 8.53
C ASN A 63 16.08 -6.27 7.28
N VAL A 64 15.13 -5.36 7.29
CA VAL A 64 14.23 -5.06 6.16
C VAL A 64 14.88 -4.02 5.25
N ASP A 65 14.82 -4.25 3.94
CA ASP A 65 15.26 -3.30 2.91
C ASP A 65 14.12 -2.37 2.47
N VAL A 66 12.89 -2.89 2.40
CA VAL A 66 11.71 -2.17 1.91
C VAL A 66 10.44 -2.64 2.61
N VAL A 67 9.52 -1.71 2.85
CA VAL A 67 8.19 -1.98 3.42
C VAL A 67 7.13 -1.84 2.33
N ILE A 68 6.22 -2.82 2.26
CA ILE A 68 4.99 -2.72 1.47
C ILE A 68 3.80 -2.82 2.44
N SER A 69 2.97 -1.78 2.47
CA SER A 69 1.73 -1.77 3.24
C SER A 69 0.51 -1.90 2.31
N ALA A 70 -0.12 -3.06 2.33
CA ALA A 70 -1.39 -3.35 1.66
C ALA A 70 -2.52 -3.51 2.70
N LEU A 71 -2.44 -2.76 3.79
CA LEU A 71 -3.48 -2.72 4.82
C LEU A 71 -4.75 -2.07 4.26
N ASN A 72 -5.89 -2.59 4.67
CA ASN A 72 -7.19 -2.05 4.27
C ASN A 72 -7.82 -1.25 5.42
N THR A 73 -8.75 -0.39 5.10
CA THR A 73 -9.62 0.27 6.07
C THR A 73 -10.61 -0.75 6.64
N ASP A 74 -10.74 -0.80 7.95
CA ASP A 74 -11.60 -1.71 8.69
C ASP A 74 -12.72 -0.99 9.46
N GLY A 75 -12.98 0.28 9.11
CA GLY A 75 -13.95 1.12 9.80
C GLY A 75 -13.39 1.79 11.06
N THR A 76 -12.10 1.60 11.34
CA THR A 76 -11.37 2.24 12.43
C THR A 76 -10.18 3.05 11.89
N ASN A 77 -9.42 3.68 12.79
CA ASN A 77 -8.22 4.45 12.46
C ASN A 77 -6.93 3.58 12.36
N THR A 78 -7.07 2.30 12.08
CA THR A 78 -5.95 1.34 11.97
C THR A 78 -4.88 1.81 11.00
N LEU A 79 -5.25 2.39 9.85
CA LEU A 79 -4.26 2.83 8.85
C LEU A 79 -3.38 3.98 9.39
N THR A 80 -4.01 4.99 9.98
CA THR A 80 -3.28 6.17 10.54
C THR A 80 -2.39 5.75 11.70
N GLN A 81 -2.91 4.97 12.64
CA GLN A 81 -2.16 4.53 13.82
C GLN A 81 -0.99 3.62 13.45
N SER A 82 -1.23 2.61 12.62
CA SER A 82 -0.16 1.70 12.18
C SER A 82 0.93 2.43 11.38
N MET A 83 0.56 3.40 10.53
CA MET A 83 1.55 4.15 9.76
C MET A 83 2.51 4.93 10.65
N SER A 84 2.03 5.52 11.74
CA SER A 84 2.90 6.21 12.71
C SER A 84 3.93 5.25 13.30
N LEU A 85 3.50 4.05 13.73
CA LEU A 85 4.40 3.03 14.29
C LEU A 85 5.40 2.49 13.24
N ILE A 86 4.93 2.32 12.00
CA ILE A 86 5.77 1.88 10.87
C ILE A 86 6.88 2.92 10.60
N LEU A 87 6.54 4.20 10.51
CA LEU A 87 7.51 5.26 10.25
C LEU A 87 8.53 5.40 11.38
N ASP A 88 8.11 5.27 12.63
CA ASP A 88 9.02 5.27 13.79
C ASP A 88 9.99 4.08 13.74
N ALA A 89 9.50 2.88 13.43
CA ALA A 89 10.34 1.69 13.30
C ALA A 89 11.29 1.79 12.10
N MET A 90 10.83 2.31 10.96
CA MET A 90 11.67 2.57 9.77
C MET A 90 12.81 3.55 10.10
N LYS A 91 12.51 4.64 10.80
CA LYS A 91 13.52 5.60 11.26
C LYS A 91 14.53 4.95 12.18
N LYS A 92 14.08 4.18 13.17
CA LYS A 92 14.93 3.47 14.14
C LYS A 92 15.87 2.46 13.46
N MET A 93 15.39 1.76 12.43
CA MET A 93 16.14 0.72 11.70
C MET A 93 16.81 1.23 10.40
N ASN A 94 16.74 2.54 10.14
CA ASN A 94 17.28 3.18 8.93
C ASN A 94 16.73 2.61 7.61
N VAL A 95 15.48 2.15 7.61
CA VAL A 95 14.77 1.72 6.39
C VAL A 95 14.18 2.95 5.71
N LYS A 96 14.46 3.16 4.43
CA LYS A 96 14.02 4.38 3.71
C LYS A 96 12.82 4.14 2.79
N ARG A 97 12.72 2.98 2.16
CA ARG A 97 11.72 2.72 1.11
C ARG A 97 10.43 2.16 1.69
N ILE A 98 9.31 2.83 1.38
CA ILE A 98 7.97 2.33 1.67
C ILE A 98 7.03 2.53 0.48
N ILE A 99 6.27 1.49 0.16
CA ILE A 99 5.17 1.54 -0.81
C ILE A 99 3.88 1.23 -0.06
N THR A 100 2.83 2.02 -0.27
CA THR A 100 1.53 1.72 0.32
C THR A 100 0.42 1.74 -0.72
N VAL A 101 -0.53 0.83 -0.57
CA VAL A 101 -1.76 0.84 -1.37
C VAL A 101 -2.73 1.82 -0.74
N GLY A 102 -3.12 2.83 -1.49
CA GLY A 102 -4.05 3.87 -1.12
C GLY A 102 -5.39 3.74 -1.83
N THR A 103 -5.95 4.87 -2.23
CA THR A 103 -7.21 4.95 -2.97
C THR A 103 -7.18 6.14 -3.94
N ALA A 104 -7.84 6.04 -5.08
CA ALA A 104 -8.02 7.18 -6.00
C ALA A 104 -8.67 8.40 -5.31
N GLY A 105 -9.35 8.20 -4.20
CA GLY A 105 -9.94 9.30 -3.44
C GLY A 105 -8.93 10.35 -2.97
N ILE A 106 -7.71 9.95 -2.67
CA ILE A 106 -6.66 10.89 -2.21
C ILE A 106 -5.81 11.48 -3.35
N LEU A 107 -6.13 11.20 -4.59
CA LEU A 107 -5.52 11.89 -5.74
C LEU A 107 -6.07 13.32 -5.84
N GLN A 108 -5.40 14.15 -6.62
CA GLN A 108 -5.84 15.51 -6.88
C GLN A 108 -7.12 15.51 -7.71
N SER A 109 -8.08 16.39 -7.37
CA SER A 109 -9.26 16.60 -8.20
C SER A 109 -8.88 17.28 -9.52
N ARG A 110 -9.43 16.79 -10.65
CA ARG A 110 -9.29 17.47 -11.94
C ARG A 110 -10.23 18.66 -12.08
N LEU A 111 -11.41 18.57 -11.43
CA LEU A 111 -12.41 19.63 -11.48
C LEU A 111 -12.08 20.80 -10.55
N THR A 112 -11.48 20.49 -9.40
CA THR A 112 -11.09 21.48 -8.39
C THR A 112 -9.67 21.18 -7.90
N PRO A 113 -8.63 21.65 -8.59
CA PRO A 113 -7.23 21.28 -8.32
C PRO A 113 -6.69 21.65 -6.94
N SER A 114 -7.40 22.46 -6.17
CA SER A 114 -7.01 22.84 -4.78
C SER A 114 -7.37 21.80 -3.73
N ILE A 115 -8.19 20.80 -4.05
CA ILE A 115 -8.68 19.78 -3.11
C ILE A 115 -8.42 18.36 -3.63
N LEU A 116 -8.52 17.38 -2.74
CA LEU A 116 -8.43 15.98 -3.11
C LEU A 116 -9.74 15.48 -3.74
N ARG A 117 -9.62 14.44 -4.55
CA ARG A 117 -10.74 13.90 -5.32
C ARG A 117 -11.93 13.48 -4.44
N TYR A 118 -11.68 12.92 -3.24
CA TYR A 118 -12.76 12.54 -2.33
C TYR A 118 -13.54 13.74 -1.72
N GLN A 119 -12.95 14.93 -1.76
CA GLN A 119 -13.55 16.18 -1.28
C GLN A 119 -14.32 16.92 -2.38
N SER A 120 -14.21 16.43 -3.62
CA SER A 120 -14.85 17.04 -4.81
C SER A 120 -16.07 16.25 -5.26
N SER A 121 -16.82 16.80 -6.20
CA SER A 121 -17.96 16.14 -6.86
C SER A 121 -17.58 14.95 -7.75
N GLU A 122 -16.27 14.71 -7.97
CA GLU A 122 -15.78 13.53 -8.70
C GLU A 122 -15.95 12.23 -7.87
N SER A 123 -16.09 12.35 -6.54
CA SER A 123 -16.32 11.20 -5.67
C SER A 123 -17.80 10.87 -5.64
N LYS A 124 -18.15 9.65 -6.07
CA LYS A 124 -19.52 9.12 -5.98
C LYS A 124 -19.77 8.35 -4.66
N ARG A 125 -18.80 8.33 -3.75
CA ARG A 125 -18.93 7.57 -2.49
C ARG A 125 -19.81 8.31 -1.49
N LYS A 126 -20.73 7.57 -0.86
CA LYS A 126 -21.62 8.09 0.19
C LYS A 126 -20.88 8.39 1.51
N THR A 127 -19.79 7.66 1.78
CA THR A 127 -18.97 7.83 2.99
C THR A 127 -17.53 8.15 2.59
N THR A 128 -16.91 9.07 3.32
CA THR A 128 -15.54 9.53 3.07
C THR A 128 -14.52 8.99 4.07
N PHE A 129 -14.97 8.25 5.09
CA PHE A 129 -14.11 7.79 6.19
C PHE A 129 -12.86 7.02 5.68
N ALA A 130 -13.04 6.05 4.79
CA ALA A 130 -11.92 5.30 4.23
C ALA A 130 -10.93 6.21 3.46
N ALA A 131 -11.43 7.17 2.69
CA ALA A 131 -10.59 8.13 2.00
C ALA A 131 -9.87 9.07 2.97
N GLN A 132 -10.51 9.45 4.07
CA GLN A 132 -9.91 10.28 5.12
C GLN A 132 -8.76 9.53 5.81
N GLU A 133 -8.92 8.23 6.12
CA GLU A 133 -7.84 7.43 6.68
C GLU A 133 -6.63 7.35 5.73
N HIS A 134 -6.84 7.12 4.45
CA HIS A 134 -5.76 7.18 3.47
C HIS A 134 -5.15 8.58 3.32
N HIS A 135 -5.94 9.64 3.48
CA HIS A 135 -5.45 11.02 3.49
C HIS A 135 -4.54 11.28 4.70
N ASN A 136 -4.93 10.82 5.89
CA ASN A 136 -4.10 10.92 7.08
C ASN A 136 -2.75 10.20 6.90
N VAL A 137 -2.78 8.99 6.32
CA VAL A 137 -1.55 8.25 5.94
C VAL A 137 -0.68 9.06 4.97
N TYR A 138 -1.28 9.68 3.95
CA TYR A 138 -0.56 10.54 3.01
C TYR A 138 0.12 11.73 3.71
N GLU A 139 -0.57 12.40 4.64
CA GLU A 139 0.01 13.54 5.39
C GLU A 139 1.16 13.10 6.32
N LEU A 140 1.09 11.89 6.91
CA LEU A 140 2.20 11.31 7.68
C LEU A 140 3.41 11.03 6.78
N LEU A 141 3.21 10.37 5.64
CA LEU A 141 4.28 10.07 4.68
C LEU A 141 4.91 11.33 4.11
N LYS A 142 4.11 12.33 3.76
CA LYS A 142 4.58 13.62 3.24
C LYS A 142 5.52 14.36 4.21
N LYS A 143 5.28 14.22 5.52
CA LYS A 143 6.11 14.80 6.57
C LYS A 143 7.34 13.95 6.92
N SER A 144 7.38 12.70 6.45
CA SER A 144 8.47 11.78 6.73
C SER A 144 9.68 11.99 5.81
N GLU A 145 10.83 11.48 6.23
CA GLU A 145 12.06 11.45 5.41
C GLU A 145 12.15 10.21 4.52
N THR A 146 11.09 9.40 4.47
CA THR A 146 11.09 8.14 3.70
C THR A 146 10.93 8.38 2.20
N ASP A 147 11.42 7.44 1.42
CA ASP A 147 11.20 7.35 -0.02
C ASP A 147 9.88 6.61 -0.28
N TRP A 148 8.77 7.32 -0.07
CA TRP A 148 7.45 6.72 -0.16
C TRP A 148 6.86 6.77 -1.58
N THR A 149 6.00 5.80 -1.88
CA THR A 149 5.09 5.81 -3.03
C THR A 149 3.72 5.34 -2.56
N ILE A 150 2.65 6.04 -2.92
CA ILE A 150 1.27 5.61 -2.66
C ILE A 150 0.63 5.22 -3.99
N VAL A 151 0.32 3.95 -4.15
CA VAL A 151 -0.43 3.43 -5.31
C VAL A 151 -1.90 3.63 -5.05
N CYS A 152 -2.57 4.37 -5.90
CA CYS A 152 -3.95 4.82 -5.72
C CYS A 152 -4.88 4.20 -6.78
N PRO A 153 -5.32 2.95 -6.59
CA PRO A 153 -6.30 2.32 -7.47
C PRO A 153 -7.66 2.98 -7.33
N THR A 154 -8.46 2.94 -8.40
CA THR A 154 -9.88 3.28 -8.38
C THR A 154 -10.74 2.12 -7.87
N TYR A 155 -11.89 1.80 -8.48
CA TYR A 155 -12.64 0.60 -8.13
C TYR A 155 -11.78 -0.65 -8.38
N LEU A 156 -11.74 -1.55 -7.40
CA LEU A 156 -10.78 -2.64 -7.32
C LEU A 156 -11.50 -4.01 -7.29
N PRO A 157 -12.01 -4.49 -8.43
CA PRO A 157 -12.58 -5.83 -8.54
C PRO A 157 -11.48 -6.91 -8.47
N ASP A 158 -11.89 -8.14 -8.12
CA ASP A 158 -11.06 -9.30 -8.40
C ASP A 158 -10.98 -9.47 -9.93
N GLY A 159 -9.82 -9.86 -10.43
CA GLY A 159 -9.61 -10.00 -11.88
C GLY A 159 -8.19 -10.46 -12.18
N GLU A 160 -8.02 -10.96 -13.41
CA GLU A 160 -6.75 -11.46 -13.90
C GLU A 160 -5.73 -10.32 -14.09
N TYR A 161 -4.47 -10.71 -14.12
CA TYR A 161 -3.39 -9.82 -14.53
C TYR A 161 -3.47 -9.56 -16.03
N THR A 162 -3.55 -8.28 -16.40
CA THR A 162 -3.59 -7.86 -17.81
C THR A 162 -2.29 -7.21 -18.27
N GLY A 163 -1.57 -6.57 -17.35
CA GLY A 163 -0.37 -5.79 -17.65
C GLY A 163 -0.64 -4.54 -18.49
N THR A 164 -1.90 -4.23 -18.78
CA THR A 164 -2.29 -3.11 -19.64
C THR A 164 -3.21 -2.17 -18.88
N TYR A 165 -2.64 -1.11 -18.36
CA TYR A 165 -3.34 -0.06 -17.60
C TYR A 165 -2.63 1.28 -17.76
N ARG A 166 -3.33 2.35 -17.42
CA ARG A 166 -2.80 3.71 -17.49
C ARG A 166 -2.36 4.17 -16.10
N ILE A 167 -1.29 4.95 -16.09
CA ILE A 167 -0.64 5.46 -14.87
C ILE A 167 -0.60 6.99 -14.98
N GLU A 168 -0.92 7.68 -13.89
CA GLU A 168 -0.80 9.13 -13.83
C GLU A 168 -0.36 9.59 -12.44
N ARG A 169 0.69 10.41 -12.39
CA ARG A 169 1.19 10.99 -11.14
C ARG A 169 0.17 11.99 -10.58
N SER A 170 -0.18 11.84 -9.33
CA SER A 170 -1.07 12.71 -8.55
C SER A 170 -2.53 12.80 -9.04
N LEU A 171 -2.88 12.23 -10.18
CA LEU A 171 -4.21 12.25 -10.76
C LEU A 171 -4.70 10.83 -11.06
N LEU A 172 -6.02 10.65 -11.18
CA LEU A 172 -6.57 9.43 -11.76
C LEU A 172 -6.50 9.53 -13.28
N PRO A 173 -6.04 8.49 -14.01
CA PRO A 173 -6.10 8.48 -15.47
C PRO A 173 -7.49 8.86 -15.98
N LYS A 174 -7.56 9.75 -16.97
CA LYS A 174 -8.82 10.31 -17.48
C LYS A 174 -9.75 9.19 -17.94
N GLY A 175 -10.99 9.17 -17.43
CA GLY A 175 -11.97 8.13 -17.73
C GLY A 175 -11.71 6.78 -17.05
N GLY A 176 -10.69 6.68 -16.19
CA GLY A 176 -10.40 5.45 -15.44
C GLY A 176 -11.52 5.12 -14.46
N VAL A 177 -12.05 3.90 -14.54
CA VAL A 177 -13.19 3.43 -13.74
C VAL A 177 -12.77 2.34 -12.76
N GLU A 178 -11.99 1.39 -13.22
CA GLU A 178 -11.56 0.23 -12.43
C GLU A 178 -10.14 -0.21 -12.77
N ILE A 179 -9.59 -1.08 -11.92
CA ILE A 179 -8.35 -1.81 -12.15
C ILE A 179 -8.38 -3.10 -11.32
N SER A 180 -7.89 -4.21 -11.85
CA SER A 180 -7.91 -5.48 -11.13
C SER A 180 -6.99 -5.47 -9.89
N VAL A 181 -7.30 -6.36 -8.95
CA VAL A 181 -6.43 -6.65 -7.80
C VAL A 181 -5.04 -7.09 -8.28
N ALA A 182 -4.98 -7.94 -9.31
CA ALA A 182 -3.73 -8.49 -9.82
C ALA A 182 -2.85 -7.40 -10.45
N ASP A 183 -3.38 -6.52 -11.29
CA ASP A 183 -2.62 -5.41 -11.87
C ASP A 183 -2.17 -4.40 -10.80
N THR A 184 -3.03 -4.14 -9.81
CA THR A 184 -2.68 -3.26 -8.68
C THR A 184 -1.53 -3.86 -7.86
N ALA A 185 -1.55 -5.15 -7.60
CA ALA A 185 -0.49 -5.84 -6.87
C ALA A 185 0.83 -5.83 -7.65
N GLU A 186 0.79 -6.13 -8.94
CA GLU A 186 1.96 -6.10 -9.83
C GLU A 186 2.58 -4.70 -9.86
N PHE A 187 1.78 -3.66 -10.14
CA PHE A 187 2.28 -2.30 -10.14
C PHE A 187 2.88 -1.90 -8.79
N THR A 188 2.21 -2.26 -7.69
CA THR A 188 2.70 -1.97 -6.33
C THR A 188 4.04 -2.66 -6.07
N TYR A 189 4.17 -3.92 -6.45
CA TYR A 189 5.40 -4.70 -6.30
C TYR A 189 6.55 -4.11 -7.12
N GLN A 190 6.32 -3.71 -8.37
CA GLN A 190 7.34 -3.10 -9.22
C GLN A 190 7.93 -1.82 -8.61
N GLN A 191 7.19 -1.12 -7.74
CA GLN A 191 7.66 0.10 -7.09
C GLN A 191 8.81 -0.15 -6.10
N ILE A 192 9.11 -1.38 -5.70
CA ILE A 192 10.23 -1.66 -4.78
C ILE A 192 11.58 -1.20 -5.36
N GLN A 193 11.76 -1.27 -6.67
CA GLN A 193 12.98 -0.85 -7.37
C GLN A 193 12.80 0.42 -8.20
N CYS A 194 11.56 0.83 -8.47
CA CYS A 194 11.26 2.01 -9.28
C CYS A 194 11.50 3.29 -8.50
N LYS A 195 12.28 4.21 -9.07
CA LYS A 195 12.57 5.53 -8.51
C LYS A 195 11.71 6.64 -9.13
N GLU A 196 10.98 6.35 -10.19
CA GLU A 196 10.19 7.34 -10.92
C GLU A 196 9.12 7.99 -10.04
N TYR A 197 8.46 7.19 -9.18
CA TYR A 197 7.32 7.66 -8.38
C TYR A 197 7.68 7.90 -6.90
N LEU A 198 8.94 8.21 -6.59
CA LEU A 198 9.31 8.61 -5.23
C LEU A 198 8.55 9.86 -4.80
N LYS A 199 8.13 9.86 -3.54
CA LYS A 199 7.35 10.94 -2.90
C LYS A 199 6.11 11.34 -3.71
N SER A 200 5.43 10.34 -4.29
CA SER A 200 4.29 10.56 -5.17
C SER A 200 3.10 9.66 -4.83
N ARG A 201 1.91 10.20 -5.07
CA ARG A 201 0.67 9.44 -5.21
C ARG A 201 0.51 9.12 -6.69
N VAL A 202 0.17 7.90 -7.01
CA VAL A 202 0.11 7.42 -8.40
C VAL A 202 -1.25 6.78 -8.66
N GLY A 203 -2.03 7.40 -9.51
CA GLY A 203 -3.30 6.87 -9.97
C GLY A 203 -3.09 5.79 -11.02
N ILE A 204 -3.79 4.68 -10.87
CA ILE A 204 -3.79 3.57 -11.82
C ILE A 204 -5.21 3.15 -12.16
N ALA A 205 -5.49 2.91 -13.44
CA ALA A 205 -6.81 2.51 -13.94
C ALA A 205 -6.73 1.99 -15.38
N TYR A 206 -7.72 1.22 -15.77
CA TYR A 206 -7.97 0.89 -17.19
C TYR A 206 -8.51 2.08 -17.96
#